data_ec66ce6add9a16fa6d76a40ac86c3062
#
_entry.id   ec66ce6add9a16fa6d76a40ac86c3062
#
_cell.length_a   1.000
_cell.length_b   1.000
_cell.length_c   1.000
_cell.angle_alpha   90.00
_cell.angle_beta   90.00
_cell.angle_gamma   90.00
#
_symmetry.space_group_name_H-M   'P 1'
#
loop_
_entity.id
_entity.type
_entity.pdbx_description
1 polymer ?
#
loop_
_entity_poly.entity_id
_entity_poly.type
_entity_poly.pdbx_seq_one_letter_code
_entity_poly.pdbx_strand_id
1 'polypeptide(L)'
;MSPQSALLLADIFDRWRLQLPDPIVNWLTPVWILCVGAAAGLLLTAVLWGVLRLLSAIPGIGTLADEPTTSRVAIVVLSIVFLGLSIGIYQGTRRAQAAAPAAGAAAQPAPQPANPQDRIWGWGGAAVGCFLLAVALVTLVSRRALAETRIAIREGVLWPLFVVGTVLACGSLFGLVLIRKPTELLESLVRGPALWMAGTTSVPIDLPAPPDQFADPAQQEIRVNFRKDEIRSLIVKSDQHVRVRTEPFDSQTDPSLVVTLDVPAGEEKTWLRDQAGANPFREAIVTKLYAKNLSTAKAHVDVTPILKVAYPEMSLVPILAVAMAGVFFIYLLLRAAFPKLSAVALATAKSDIAQPIYLILFVIGLFAIVLFVVIPYNTFGDDIKQLKDSGLSLILVLAVIQSVWAASTSVADEVEGKTALTVLSKPVSRRAFILGKFTGIAWSVGLMVAILGVWLLIWVAYKPIYDFREGGYEINHQQQNTDPTWHDCHREMVQIVPGLVLVYLEALVIAALSVAISTRLPTLANFIISFAIYVLGHLTPLLVQSQVVANQLPPIIFFGRLIATVLPVLDHFNIQASVAAGVNVPTVYLLWSLVYCALYSTVAMLLALTLFEDRDLA
;
A
#
# COMPACT_ATOMS: atom_id res chain seq x y z
N MET A 1 22.76 -0.46 19.85
CA MET A 1 22.84 0.76 20.66
C MET A 1 22.51 0.41 22.09
N SER A 2 23.31 0.84 23.06
CA SER A 2 22.97 0.62 24.47
C SER A 2 21.77 1.49 24.86
N PRO A 3 20.94 1.07 25.84
CA PRO A 3 19.79 1.88 26.29
C PRO A 3 20.18 3.30 26.74
N GLN A 4 21.41 3.46 27.25
CA GLN A 4 21.94 4.75 27.68
C GLN A 4 22.25 5.71 26.52
N SER A 5 22.71 5.20 25.37
CA SER A 5 22.97 6.04 24.19
C SER A 5 21.67 6.51 23.51
N ALA A 6 20.60 5.73 23.60
CA ALA A 6 19.28 6.12 23.13
C ALA A 6 18.65 7.22 24.01
N LEU A 7 18.85 7.12 25.35
CA LEU A 7 18.39 8.14 26.30
C LEU A 7 19.14 9.48 26.15
N LEU A 8 20.45 9.45 25.91
CA LEU A 8 21.25 10.65 25.68
C LEU A 8 20.84 11.36 24.36
N LEU A 9 20.57 10.61 23.31
CA LEU A 9 20.07 11.18 22.06
C LEU A 9 18.67 11.79 22.25
N ALA A 10 17.78 11.12 22.99
CA ALA A 10 16.45 11.65 23.29
C ALA A 10 16.53 12.98 24.07
N ASP A 11 17.43 13.08 25.05
CA ASP A 11 17.61 14.30 25.87
C ASP A 11 18.21 15.47 25.06
N ILE A 12 19.08 15.18 24.10
CA ILE A 12 19.63 16.19 23.16
C ILE A 12 18.52 16.70 22.23
N PHE A 13 17.70 15.81 21.68
CA PHE A 13 16.60 16.21 20.80
C PHE A 13 15.49 16.96 21.54
N ASP A 14 15.23 16.63 22.82
CA ASP A 14 14.24 17.34 23.64
C ASP A 14 14.64 18.80 23.93
N ARG A 15 15.94 19.08 24.03
CA ARG A 15 16.46 20.46 24.20
C ARG A 15 16.36 21.34 22.96
N TRP A 16 16.32 20.73 21.76
CA TRP A 16 16.27 21.45 20.48
C TRP A 16 14.85 21.50 19.88
N ARG A 17 13.84 21.00 20.60
CA ARG A 17 12.44 21.00 20.12
C ARG A 17 11.93 22.43 19.94
N LEU A 18 11.56 22.75 18.70
CA LEU A 18 10.77 23.91 18.39
C LEU A 18 9.34 23.68 18.94
N GLN A 19 8.90 24.53 19.86
CA GLN A 19 7.52 24.50 20.35
C GLN A 19 6.57 25.06 19.28
N LEU A 20 6.21 24.22 18.32
CA LEU A 20 5.21 24.56 17.32
C LEU A 20 3.79 24.41 17.91
N PRO A 21 2.82 25.20 17.41
CA PRO A 21 1.41 25.04 17.76
C PRO A 21 0.90 23.64 17.44
N ASP A 22 0.03 23.08 18.30
CA ASP A 22 -0.53 21.73 18.19
C ASP A 22 -1.10 21.39 16.81
N PRO A 23 -1.87 22.27 16.14
CA PRO A 23 -2.40 21.98 14.83
C PRO A 23 -1.32 21.72 13.77
N ILE A 24 -0.21 22.46 13.83
CA ILE A 24 0.91 22.28 12.87
C ILE A 24 1.60 20.95 13.12
N VAL A 25 1.82 20.57 14.38
CA VAL A 25 2.43 19.28 14.74
C VAL A 25 1.52 18.11 14.32
N ASN A 26 0.21 18.25 14.49
CA ASN A 26 -0.77 17.24 14.08
C ASN A 26 -0.76 17.01 12.57
N TRP A 27 -0.58 18.05 11.76
CA TRP A 27 -0.39 17.91 10.31
C TRP A 27 0.96 17.32 9.94
N LEU A 28 2.05 17.80 10.58
CA LEU A 28 3.40 17.37 10.23
C LEU A 28 3.69 15.92 10.59
N THR A 29 2.99 15.35 11.58
CA THR A 29 3.23 13.97 12.00
C THR A 29 2.97 12.93 10.90
N PRO A 30 1.80 12.89 10.20
CA PRO A 30 1.60 11.96 9.09
C PRO A 30 2.53 12.22 7.90
N VAL A 31 2.85 13.50 7.61
CA VAL A 31 3.82 13.86 6.57
C VAL A 31 5.21 13.34 6.93
N TRP A 32 5.59 13.42 8.20
CA TRP A 32 6.85 12.84 8.67
C TRP A 32 6.90 11.32 8.56
N ILE A 33 5.81 10.61 8.87
CA ILE A 33 5.73 9.15 8.67
C ILE A 33 6.00 8.80 7.19
N LEU A 34 5.44 9.57 6.26
CA LEU A 34 5.71 9.43 4.83
C LEU A 34 7.18 9.71 4.50
N CYS A 35 7.79 10.74 5.10
CA CYS A 35 9.21 11.06 4.96
C CYS A 35 10.12 9.94 5.50
N VAL A 36 9.80 9.36 6.65
CA VAL A 36 10.51 8.20 7.23
C VAL A 36 10.36 6.98 6.31
N GLY A 37 9.19 6.76 5.73
CA GLY A 37 8.95 5.70 4.74
C GLY A 37 9.83 5.87 3.51
N ALA A 38 9.97 7.09 2.98
CA ALA A 38 10.85 7.39 1.86
C ALA A 38 12.33 7.16 2.22
N ALA A 39 12.78 7.61 3.40
CA ALA A 39 14.14 7.38 3.89
C ALA A 39 14.44 5.87 4.04
N ALA A 40 13.51 5.12 4.63
CA ALA A 40 13.60 3.67 4.75
C ALA A 40 13.63 2.98 3.38
N GLY A 41 12.86 3.49 2.41
CA GLY A 41 12.83 3.00 1.02
C GLY A 41 14.15 3.20 0.29
N LEU A 42 14.77 4.38 0.40
CA LEU A 42 16.09 4.64 -0.14
C LEU A 42 17.15 3.75 0.49
N LEU A 43 17.11 3.59 1.82
CA LEU A 43 18.04 2.72 2.56
C LEU A 43 17.85 1.25 2.15
N LEU A 44 16.62 0.76 2.11
CA LEU A 44 16.30 -0.60 1.66
C LEU A 44 16.80 -0.86 0.24
N THR A 45 16.56 0.09 -0.68
CA THR A 45 17.03 0.03 -2.06
C THR A 45 18.56 -0.03 -2.12
N ALA A 46 19.26 0.80 -1.34
CA ALA A 46 20.72 0.81 -1.29
C ALA A 46 21.29 -0.49 -0.71
N VAL A 47 20.68 -1.03 0.36
CA VAL A 47 21.10 -2.31 0.99
C VAL A 47 20.88 -3.47 0.01
N LEU A 48 19.70 -3.59 -0.58
CA LEU A 48 19.39 -4.66 -1.53
C LEU A 48 20.31 -4.57 -2.77
N TRP A 49 20.54 -3.38 -3.30
CA TRP A 49 21.49 -3.17 -4.39
C TRP A 49 22.91 -3.57 -3.99
N GLY A 50 23.36 -3.23 -2.78
CA GLY A 50 24.66 -3.64 -2.24
C GLY A 50 24.79 -5.16 -2.14
N VAL A 51 23.75 -5.84 -1.64
CA VAL A 51 23.69 -7.30 -1.56
C VAL A 51 23.77 -7.93 -2.96
N LEU A 52 22.98 -7.43 -3.93
CA LEU A 52 23.04 -7.94 -5.30
C LEU A 52 24.42 -7.74 -5.93
N ARG A 53 25.07 -6.61 -5.66
CA ARG A 53 26.43 -6.33 -6.12
C ARG A 53 27.47 -7.27 -5.50
N LEU A 54 27.35 -7.57 -4.21
CA LEU A 54 28.21 -8.56 -3.53
C LEU A 54 28.00 -9.95 -4.11
N LEU A 55 26.75 -10.39 -4.31
CA LEU A 55 26.43 -11.68 -4.94
C LEU A 55 27.00 -11.78 -6.35
N SER A 56 26.90 -10.70 -7.15
CA SER A 56 27.45 -10.66 -8.52
C SER A 56 28.99 -10.71 -8.56
N ALA A 57 29.66 -10.29 -7.47
CA ALA A 57 31.12 -10.32 -7.37
C ALA A 57 31.66 -11.73 -7.08
N ILE A 58 30.84 -12.65 -6.56
CA ILE A 58 31.25 -14.03 -6.29
C ILE A 58 31.53 -14.75 -7.60
N PRO A 59 32.75 -15.34 -7.76
CA PRO A 59 33.08 -16.13 -8.94
C PRO A 59 32.10 -17.29 -9.11
N GLY A 60 31.49 -17.43 -10.28
CA GLY A 60 30.46 -18.44 -10.57
C GLY A 60 29.03 -17.90 -10.56
N ILE A 61 28.61 -17.09 -9.59
CA ILE A 61 27.23 -16.57 -9.54
C ILE A 61 26.99 -15.50 -10.61
N GLY A 62 27.92 -14.53 -10.74
CA GLY A 62 27.81 -13.48 -11.78
C GLY A 62 27.93 -14.01 -13.19
N THR A 63 28.78 -15.01 -13.43
CA THR A 63 28.94 -15.66 -14.75
C THR A 63 27.73 -16.53 -15.11
N LEU A 64 27.12 -17.23 -14.13
CA LEU A 64 25.87 -17.98 -14.34
C LEU A 64 24.72 -17.08 -14.82
N ALA A 65 24.66 -15.84 -14.37
CA ALA A 65 23.62 -14.90 -14.76
C ALA A 65 23.88 -14.25 -16.13
N ASP A 66 25.15 -14.13 -16.54
CA ASP A 66 25.52 -13.45 -17.80
C ASP A 66 25.42 -14.36 -19.04
N GLU A 67 25.53 -15.69 -18.87
CA GLU A 67 25.40 -16.63 -19.96
C GLU A 67 23.95 -17.11 -20.17
N PRO A 68 23.40 -17.06 -21.40
CA PRO A 68 21.98 -17.36 -21.65
C PRO A 68 21.58 -18.81 -21.41
N THR A 69 22.52 -19.76 -21.50
CA THR A 69 22.27 -21.18 -21.25
C THR A 69 22.26 -21.49 -19.77
N THR A 70 23.25 -21.01 -19.04
CA THR A 70 23.40 -21.22 -17.60
C THR A 70 22.34 -20.45 -16.80
N SER A 71 21.95 -19.25 -17.25
CA SER A 71 20.89 -18.48 -16.62
C SER A 71 19.54 -19.18 -16.69
N ARG A 72 19.18 -19.81 -17.83
CA ARG A 72 17.94 -20.60 -17.95
C ARG A 72 17.92 -21.79 -17.00
N VAL A 73 19.03 -22.52 -16.90
CA VAL A 73 19.14 -23.64 -15.95
C VAL A 73 19.03 -23.14 -14.51
N ALA A 74 19.71 -22.05 -14.16
CA ALA A 74 19.64 -21.45 -12.83
C ALA A 74 18.21 -21.01 -12.48
N ILE A 75 17.45 -20.43 -13.41
CA ILE A 75 16.05 -20.05 -13.22
C ILE A 75 15.21 -21.28 -12.90
N VAL A 76 15.34 -22.37 -13.66
CA VAL A 76 14.58 -23.60 -13.43
C VAL A 76 14.90 -24.20 -12.08
N VAL A 77 16.19 -24.32 -11.72
CA VAL A 77 16.64 -24.87 -10.44
C VAL A 77 16.11 -24.02 -9.28
N LEU A 78 16.28 -22.70 -9.33
CA LEU A 78 15.79 -21.80 -8.28
C LEU A 78 14.26 -21.84 -8.16
N SER A 79 13.53 -21.95 -9.28
CA SER A 79 12.08 -22.09 -9.25
C SER A 79 11.64 -23.34 -8.51
N ILE A 80 12.32 -24.47 -8.74
CA ILE A 80 12.05 -25.74 -8.05
C ILE A 80 12.39 -25.62 -6.56
N VAL A 81 13.52 -24.99 -6.21
CA VAL A 81 13.92 -24.77 -4.81
C VAL A 81 12.92 -23.88 -4.09
N PHE A 82 12.50 -22.77 -4.67
CA PHE A 82 11.51 -21.88 -4.06
C PHE A 82 10.14 -22.55 -3.92
N LEU A 83 9.73 -23.34 -4.90
CA LEU A 83 8.50 -24.13 -4.80
C LEU A 83 8.59 -25.17 -3.67
N GLY A 84 9.73 -25.86 -3.57
CA GLY A 84 9.97 -26.81 -2.48
C GLY A 84 9.96 -26.16 -1.11
N LEU A 85 10.58 -24.98 -0.97
CA LEU A 85 10.55 -24.20 0.27
C LEU A 85 9.12 -23.72 0.61
N SER A 86 8.35 -23.25 -0.36
CA SER A 86 6.97 -22.80 -0.15
C SER A 86 6.07 -23.96 0.31
N ILE A 87 6.25 -25.16 -0.26
CA ILE A 87 5.57 -26.39 0.17
C ILE A 87 6.00 -26.77 1.59
N GLY A 88 7.30 -26.70 1.89
CA GLY A 88 7.84 -27.01 3.21
C GLY A 88 7.29 -26.08 4.30
N ILE A 89 7.26 -24.79 4.04
CA ILE A 89 6.69 -23.79 4.96
C ILE A 89 5.20 -24.05 5.16
N TYR A 90 4.44 -24.28 4.09
CA TYR A 90 3.01 -24.56 4.17
C TYR A 90 2.72 -25.84 4.98
N GLN A 91 3.50 -26.91 4.77
CA GLN A 91 3.36 -28.14 5.55
C GLN A 91 3.77 -27.95 7.01
N GLY A 92 4.82 -27.14 7.26
CA GLY A 92 5.28 -26.80 8.60
C GLY A 92 4.23 -26.02 9.38
N THR A 93 3.62 -25.01 8.78
CA THR A 93 2.53 -24.24 9.42
C THR A 93 1.29 -25.11 9.69
N ARG A 94 0.92 -26.00 8.78
CA ARG A 94 -0.16 -26.97 9.02
C ARG A 94 0.13 -27.94 10.14
N ARG A 95 1.36 -28.47 10.23
CA ARG A 95 1.78 -29.35 11.32
C ARG A 95 1.80 -28.62 12.66
N ALA A 96 2.26 -27.38 12.68
CA ALA A 96 2.24 -26.54 13.88
C ALA A 96 0.79 -26.24 14.33
N GLN A 97 -0.12 -25.98 13.42
CA GLN A 97 -1.56 -25.81 13.72
C GLN A 97 -2.22 -27.11 14.20
N ALA A 98 -1.83 -28.27 13.64
CA ALA A 98 -2.35 -29.57 14.05
C ALA A 98 -1.75 -30.07 15.36
N ALA A 99 -0.54 -29.62 15.72
CA ALA A 99 0.15 -29.96 16.96
C ALA A 99 -0.20 -29.01 18.12
N ALA A 100 -0.86 -27.88 17.84
CA ALA A 100 -1.43 -27.04 18.90
C ALA A 100 -2.51 -27.88 19.63
N PRO A 101 -2.38 -28.13 20.96
CA PRO A 101 -3.36 -28.92 21.69
C PRO A 101 -4.72 -28.25 21.50
N ALA A 102 -5.73 -29.06 21.18
CA ALA A 102 -7.13 -28.65 21.08
C ALA A 102 -7.65 -28.32 22.50
N ALA A 103 -7.15 -27.25 23.10
CA ALA A 103 -7.63 -26.71 24.36
C ALA A 103 -8.94 -25.97 24.05
N GLY A 104 -10.07 -26.70 24.21
CA GLY A 104 -11.37 -26.07 24.45
C GLY A 104 -12.00 -25.29 23.31
N ALA A 105 -11.84 -25.69 22.06
CA ALA A 105 -12.69 -25.23 21.00
C ALA A 105 -14.04 -25.90 21.14
N ALA A 106 -15.03 -25.20 21.70
CA ALA A 106 -16.43 -25.47 21.38
C ALA A 106 -16.52 -25.50 19.84
N ALA A 107 -17.06 -26.57 19.30
CA ALA A 107 -17.03 -26.95 17.89
C ALA A 107 -17.32 -25.76 16.95
N GLN A 108 -16.29 -25.05 16.57
CA GLN A 108 -16.36 -24.35 15.28
C GLN A 108 -16.53 -25.43 14.22
N PRO A 109 -17.53 -25.32 13.32
CA PRO A 109 -17.69 -26.28 12.25
C PRO A 109 -16.34 -26.44 11.57
N ALA A 110 -15.84 -27.68 11.47
CA ALA A 110 -14.57 -27.97 10.86
C ALA A 110 -14.45 -27.15 9.57
N PRO A 111 -13.32 -26.43 9.34
CA PRO A 111 -13.18 -25.64 8.14
C PRO A 111 -13.50 -26.55 6.96
N GLN A 112 -14.51 -26.18 6.18
CA GLN A 112 -14.93 -26.96 5.03
C GLN A 112 -13.68 -27.29 4.20
N PRO A 113 -13.48 -28.53 3.78
CA PRO A 113 -12.32 -28.89 2.99
C PRO A 113 -12.30 -27.97 1.76
N ALA A 114 -11.23 -27.17 1.65
CA ALA A 114 -11.07 -26.23 0.54
C ALA A 114 -11.31 -26.98 -0.77
N ASN A 115 -12.20 -26.41 -1.60
CA ASN A 115 -12.62 -26.99 -2.87
C ASN A 115 -11.36 -27.43 -3.65
N PRO A 116 -11.29 -28.63 -4.24
CA PRO A 116 -10.12 -29.08 -5.00
C PRO A 116 -9.65 -28.05 -6.03
N GLN A 117 -10.57 -27.28 -6.62
CA GLN A 117 -10.27 -26.21 -7.56
C GLN A 117 -9.48 -25.06 -6.90
N ASP A 118 -9.84 -24.64 -5.70
CA ASP A 118 -9.13 -23.57 -4.98
C ASP A 118 -7.69 -23.97 -4.62
N ARG A 119 -7.45 -25.26 -4.38
CA ARG A 119 -6.10 -25.79 -4.16
C ARG A 119 -5.27 -25.77 -5.43
N ILE A 120 -5.83 -26.15 -6.57
CA ILE A 120 -5.12 -26.16 -7.87
C ILE A 120 -4.72 -24.72 -8.24
N TRP A 121 -5.63 -23.77 -8.11
CA TRP A 121 -5.35 -22.35 -8.36
C TRP A 121 -4.33 -21.77 -7.40
N GLY A 122 -4.38 -22.13 -6.12
CA GLY A 122 -3.39 -21.71 -5.12
C GLY A 122 -1.97 -22.21 -5.44
N TRP A 123 -1.82 -23.49 -5.81
CA TRP A 123 -0.54 -24.07 -6.18
C TRP A 123 -0.03 -23.56 -7.53
N GLY A 124 -0.91 -23.38 -8.51
CA GLY A 124 -0.57 -22.77 -9.79
C GLY A 124 -0.03 -21.35 -9.62
N GLY A 125 -0.71 -20.54 -8.83
CA GLY A 125 -0.27 -19.18 -8.50
C GLY A 125 1.08 -19.15 -7.76
N ALA A 126 1.29 -20.05 -6.79
CA ALA A 126 2.56 -20.17 -6.08
C ALA A 126 3.70 -20.58 -7.02
N ALA A 127 3.47 -21.51 -7.93
CA ALA A 127 4.48 -21.95 -8.90
C ALA A 127 4.87 -20.82 -9.85
N VAL A 128 3.90 -20.08 -10.38
CA VAL A 128 4.15 -18.89 -11.22
C VAL A 128 4.90 -17.83 -10.44
N GLY A 129 4.51 -17.55 -9.19
CA GLY A 129 5.19 -16.60 -8.32
C GLY A 129 6.66 -16.99 -8.05
N CYS A 130 6.93 -18.26 -7.75
CA CYS A 130 8.29 -18.78 -7.55
C CYS A 130 9.13 -18.69 -8.84
N PHE A 131 8.53 -18.97 -9.99
CA PHE A 131 9.20 -18.82 -11.28
C PHE A 131 9.55 -17.36 -11.57
N LEU A 132 8.62 -16.43 -11.39
CA LEU A 132 8.86 -15.00 -11.58
C LEU A 132 9.93 -14.47 -10.62
N LEU A 133 9.92 -14.90 -9.37
CA LEU A 133 10.93 -14.54 -8.38
C LEU A 133 12.32 -15.07 -8.76
N ALA A 134 12.42 -16.30 -9.27
CA ALA A 134 13.68 -16.88 -9.75
C ALA A 134 14.20 -16.12 -10.98
N VAL A 135 13.33 -15.79 -11.94
CA VAL A 135 13.67 -14.95 -13.09
C VAL A 135 14.19 -13.59 -12.62
N ALA A 136 13.48 -12.94 -11.71
CA ALA A 136 13.88 -11.64 -11.17
C ALA A 136 15.26 -11.70 -10.50
N LEU A 137 15.50 -12.68 -9.61
CA LEU A 137 16.78 -12.82 -8.92
C LEU A 137 17.95 -13.06 -9.88
N VAL A 138 17.82 -14.01 -10.80
CA VAL A 138 18.90 -14.32 -11.76
C VAL A 138 19.22 -13.12 -12.64
N THR A 139 18.19 -12.42 -13.15
CA THR A 139 18.38 -11.24 -14.01
C THR A 139 18.96 -10.05 -13.26
N LEU A 140 18.57 -9.82 -11.99
CA LEU A 140 19.09 -8.72 -11.17
C LEU A 140 20.52 -8.94 -10.68
N VAL A 141 20.96 -10.20 -10.52
CA VAL A 141 22.35 -10.54 -10.14
C VAL A 141 23.31 -10.39 -11.35
N SER A 142 22.82 -10.27 -12.58
CA SER A 142 23.63 -10.04 -13.77
C SER A 142 24.53 -8.81 -13.60
N ARG A 143 25.83 -8.96 -13.91
CA ARG A 143 26.81 -7.87 -13.87
C ARG A 143 26.43 -6.73 -14.79
N ARG A 144 25.77 -7.03 -15.92
CA ARG A 144 25.26 -6.02 -16.87
C ARG A 144 24.17 -5.18 -16.25
N ALA A 145 23.17 -5.79 -15.59
CA ALA A 145 22.11 -5.06 -14.92
C ALA A 145 22.65 -4.11 -13.85
N LEU A 146 23.62 -4.58 -13.05
CA LEU A 146 24.22 -3.78 -11.99
C LEU A 146 25.15 -2.67 -12.51
N ALA A 147 25.86 -2.88 -13.62
CA ALA A 147 26.66 -1.83 -14.24
C ALA A 147 25.79 -0.70 -14.79
N GLU A 148 24.61 -1.03 -15.32
CA GLU A 148 23.66 -0.07 -15.87
C GLU A 148 22.90 0.75 -14.82
N THR A 149 22.92 0.35 -13.53
CA THR A 149 22.26 1.10 -12.46
C THR A 149 22.80 2.52 -12.31
N ARG A 150 24.13 2.69 -12.47
CA ARG A 150 24.77 4.00 -12.39
C ARG A 150 24.32 4.94 -13.49
N ILE A 151 24.13 4.37 -14.69
CA ILE A 151 23.63 5.10 -15.86
C ILE A 151 22.14 5.44 -15.65
N ALA A 152 21.36 4.49 -15.17
CA ALA A 152 19.93 4.66 -14.89
C ALA A 152 19.65 5.77 -13.88
N ILE A 153 20.46 5.90 -12.83
CA ILE A 153 20.33 6.97 -11.83
C ILE A 153 20.79 8.31 -12.40
N ARG A 154 21.90 8.38 -13.13
CA ARG A 154 22.47 9.62 -13.64
C ARG A 154 21.76 10.21 -14.86
N GLU A 155 21.35 9.36 -15.79
CA GLU A 155 20.80 9.77 -17.09
C GLU A 155 19.30 9.54 -17.19
N GLY A 156 18.70 8.94 -16.16
CA GLY A 156 17.44 8.27 -16.28
C GLY A 156 16.23 9.03 -15.81
N VAL A 157 15.16 8.43 -16.15
CA VAL A 157 13.79 8.73 -15.77
C VAL A 157 13.54 8.50 -14.26
N LEU A 158 14.47 7.80 -13.58
CA LEU A 158 14.46 7.61 -12.12
C LEU A 158 14.92 8.86 -11.34
N TRP A 159 15.63 9.78 -11.99
CA TRP A 159 16.18 10.95 -11.33
C TRP A 159 15.14 11.81 -10.57
N PRO A 160 13.97 12.14 -11.18
CA PRO A 160 12.94 12.91 -10.46
C PRO A 160 12.40 12.19 -9.23
N LEU A 161 12.16 10.86 -9.31
CA LEU A 161 11.73 10.07 -8.15
C LEU A 161 12.81 10.03 -7.07
N PHE A 162 14.08 9.93 -7.47
CA PHE A 162 15.19 9.93 -6.55
C PHE A 162 15.34 11.29 -5.84
N VAL A 163 15.15 12.38 -6.56
CA VAL A 163 15.14 13.74 -5.98
C VAL A 163 14.00 13.89 -4.97
N VAL A 164 12.78 13.55 -5.36
CA VAL A 164 11.61 13.61 -4.45
C VAL A 164 11.83 12.71 -3.23
N GLY A 165 12.28 11.48 -3.43
CA GLY A 165 12.61 10.57 -2.34
C GLY A 165 13.69 11.12 -1.40
N THR A 166 14.72 11.78 -1.95
CA THR A 166 15.79 12.39 -1.14
C THR A 166 15.30 13.62 -0.38
N VAL A 167 14.48 14.47 -1.00
CA VAL A 167 13.86 15.62 -0.32
C VAL A 167 12.98 15.14 0.85
N LEU A 168 12.15 14.13 0.64
CA LEU A 168 11.35 13.52 1.69
C LEU A 168 12.26 12.90 2.78
N ALA A 169 13.30 12.18 2.40
CA ALA A 169 14.25 11.60 3.35
C ALA A 169 14.97 12.67 4.20
N CYS A 170 15.34 13.79 3.59
CA CYS A 170 15.85 14.94 4.35
C CYS A 170 14.78 15.49 5.31
N GLY A 171 13.52 15.57 4.85
CA GLY A 171 12.37 15.94 5.69
C GLY A 171 12.21 15.06 6.93
N SER A 172 12.57 13.78 6.85
CA SER A 172 12.52 12.87 8.00
C SER A 172 13.46 13.30 9.15
N LEU A 173 14.61 13.88 8.83
CA LEU A 173 15.54 14.38 9.84
C LEU A 173 15.01 15.66 10.52
N PHE A 174 14.42 16.58 9.74
CA PHE A 174 13.80 17.78 10.30
C PHE A 174 12.62 17.42 11.22
N GLY A 175 11.82 16.42 10.86
CA GLY A 175 10.68 15.97 11.65
C GLY A 175 11.06 15.42 13.03
N LEU A 176 12.27 14.90 13.23
CA LEU A 176 12.75 14.47 14.54
C LEU A 176 12.78 15.63 15.57
N VAL A 177 12.96 16.86 15.10
CA VAL A 177 12.98 18.08 15.93
C VAL A 177 11.59 18.69 16.07
N LEU A 178 10.71 18.50 15.06
CA LEU A 178 9.41 19.16 14.97
C LEU A 178 8.28 18.35 15.65
N ILE A 179 8.40 17.02 15.76
CA ILE A 179 7.35 16.13 16.25
C ILE A 179 7.50 15.88 17.75
N ARG A 180 6.37 15.79 18.46
CA ARG A 180 6.38 15.70 19.93
C ARG A 180 6.99 14.41 20.48
N LYS A 181 6.79 13.27 19.83
CA LYS A 181 7.20 11.95 20.35
C LYS A 181 7.76 11.04 19.25
N PRO A 182 8.83 11.47 18.53
CA PRO A 182 9.35 10.70 17.42
C PRO A 182 9.92 9.35 17.87
N THR A 183 10.47 9.28 19.09
CA THR A 183 11.07 8.06 19.65
C THR A 183 10.03 6.97 19.92
N GLU A 184 8.85 7.31 20.46
CA GLU A 184 7.75 6.35 20.69
C GLU A 184 7.21 5.78 19.36
N LEU A 185 7.07 6.64 18.34
CA LEU A 185 6.66 6.25 16.99
C LEU A 185 7.68 5.28 16.35
N LEU A 186 8.96 5.62 16.40
CA LEU A 186 10.03 4.76 15.86
C LEU A 186 10.17 3.45 16.63
N GLU A 187 9.97 3.47 17.96
CA GLU A 187 9.96 2.25 18.76
C GLU A 187 8.82 1.30 18.35
N SER A 188 7.64 1.85 18.06
CA SER A 188 6.51 1.08 17.51
C SER A 188 6.87 0.37 16.20
N LEU A 189 7.63 1.03 15.32
CA LEU A 189 8.10 0.45 14.07
C LEU A 189 9.04 -0.75 14.31
N VAL A 190 9.99 -0.62 15.25
CA VAL A 190 10.96 -1.68 15.56
C VAL A 190 10.29 -2.88 16.25
N ARG A 191 9.28 -2.63 17.07
CA ARG A 191 8.56 -3.70 17.81
C ARG A 191 7.53 -4.44 16.97
N GLY A 192 7.06 -3.85 15.87
CA GLY A 192 6.04 -4.45 15.00
C GLY A 192 6.35 -5.89 14.57
N PRO A 193 7.53 -6.18 13.99
CA PRO A 193 7.90 -7.53 13.60
C PRO A 193 7.95 -8.52 14.77
N ALA A 194 8.43 -8.09 15.95
CA ALA A 194 8.52 -8.94 17.14
C ALA A 194 7.13 -9.32 17.65
N LEU A 195 6.20 -8.38 17.70
CA LEU A 195 4.81 -8.65 18.11
C LEU A 195 4.08 -9.53 17.08
N TRP A 196 4.33 -9.32 15.79
CA TRP A 196 3.75 -10.17 14.74
C TRP A 196 4.26 -11.61 14.82
N MET A 197 5.54 -11.83 15.13
CA MET A 197 6.12 -13.17 15.30
C MET A 197 5.70 -13.83 16.62
N ALA A 198 5.47 -13.06 17.69
CA ALA A 198 5.04 -13.58 18.98
C ALA A 198 3.62 -14.18 18.94
N GLY A 199 2.77 -13.68 18.03
CA GLY A 199 1.38 -14.15 17.90
C GLY A 199 0.55 -13.91 19.16
N THR A 200 -0.56 -14.65 19.27
CA THR A 200 -1.41 -14.67 20.48
C THR A 200 -0.96 -15.82 21.39
N THR A 201 -0.35 -15.50 22.52
CA THR A 201 0.08 -16.52 23.49
C THR A 201 -0.92 -16.55 24.63
N SER A 202 -1.61 -17.68 24.84
CA SER A 202 -2.42 -17.92 26.03
C SER A 202 -1.53 -18.35 27.20
N VAL A 203 -1.81 -17.84 28.37
CA VAL A 203 -1.15 -18.22 29.63
C VAL A 203 -2.15 -19.06 30.43
N PRO A 204 -2.03 -20.40 30.40
CA PRO A 204 -2.90 -21.26 31.21
C PRO A 204 -2.43 -21.25 32.67
N ILE A 205 -3.37 -21.20 33.59
CA ILE A 205 -3.11 -21.17 35.03
C ILE A 205 -4.16 -21.98 35.76
N ASP A 206 -3.69 -22.77 36.75
CA ASP A 206 -4.54 -23.52 37.65
C ASP A 206 -4.68 -22.77 38.98
N LEU A 207 -5.88 -22.33 39.30
CA LEU A 207 -6.21 -21.69 40.57
C LEU A 207 -6.70 -22.75 41.56
N PRO A 208 -6.13 -22.84 42.77
CA PRO A 208 -6.59 -23.79 43.79
C PRO A 208 -8.02 -23.47 44.24
N ALA A 209 -8.71 -24.48 44.71
CA ALA A 209 -9.99 -24.28 45.42
C ALA A 209 -9.74 -23.56 46.76
N PRO A 210 -10.64 -22.69 47.21
CA PRO A 210 -10.57 -22.11 48.54
C PRO A 210 -10.64 -23.22 49.61
N PRO A 211 -9.89 -23.09 50.73
CA PRO A 211 -9.81 -24.14 51.75
C PRO A 211 -11.15 -24.45 52.44
N ASP A 212 -12.03 -23.45 52.54
CA ASP A 212 -13.39 -23.59 53.09
C ASP A 212 -14.38 -22.74 52.30
N GLN A 213 -15.67 -23.13 52.31
CA GLN A 213 -16.75 -22.42 51.62
C GLN A 213 -16.95 -20.95 52.08
N PHE A 214 -16.46 -20.60 53.28
CA PHE A 214 -16.55 -19.27 53.88
C PHE A 214 -15.21 -18.54 53.94
N ALA A 215 -14.12 -19.16 53.53
CA ALA A 215 -12.81 -18.50 53.50
C ALA A 215 -12.70 -17.57 52.30
N ASP A 216 -12.12 -16.37 52.50
CA ASP A 216 -11.82 -15.49 51.39
C ASP A 216 -10.79 -16.18 50.46
N PRO A 217 -11.11 -16.38 49.17
CA PRO A 217 -10.25 -17.11 48.28
C PRO A 217 -8.88 -16.42 48.14
N ALA A 218 -7.81 -17.20 48.27
CA ALA A 218 -6.45 -16.67 48.09
C ALA A 218 -6.27 -16.08 46.71
N GLN A 219 -5.74 -14.86 46.65
CA GLN A 219 -5.37 -14.27 45.37
C GLN A 219 -4.11 -14.97 44.81
N GLN A 220 -4.11 -15.20 43.52
CA GLN A 220 -2.96 -15.74 42.81
C GLN A 220 -2.47 -14.76 41.76
N GLU A 221 -1.13 -14.63 41.65
CA GLU A 221 -0.50 -13.78 40.64
C GLU A 221 -0.37 -14.54 39.31
N ILE A 222 -0.87 -13.92 38.26
CA ILE A 222 -0.72 -14.36 36.88
C ILE A 222 0.46 -13.60 36.27
N ARG A 223 1.52 -14.29 35.92
CA ARG A 223 2.67 -13.66 35.27
C ARG A 223 2.36 -13.42 33.80
N VAL A 224 2.34 -12.15 33.43
CA VAL A 224 2.18 -11.67 32.05
C VAL A 224 3.35 -10.74 31.74
N ASN A 225 3.58 -10.45 30.47
CA ASN A 225 4.62 -9.50 30.08
C ASN A 225 4.17 -8.75 28.83
N PHE A 226 3.59 -7.58 29.01
CA PHE A 226 3.19 -6.70 27.91
C PHE A 226 3.25 -5.24 28.32
N ARG A 227 3.37 -4.35 27.34
CA ARG A 227 3.26 -2.91 27.57
C ARG A 227 1.81 -2.47 27.60
N LYS A 228 1.47 -1.54 28.50
CA LYS A 228 0.10 -0.99 28.63
C LYS A 228 -0.43 -0.36 27.36
N ASP A 229 0.45 0.18 26.51
CA ASP A 229 0.08 0.85 25.27
C ASP A 229 -0.09 -0.12 24.09
N GLU A 230 0.37 -1.37 24.24
CA GLU A 230 0.30 -2.41 23.19
C GLU A 230 -0.91 -3.35 23.36
N ILE A 231 -1.54 -3.38 24.52
CA ILE A 231 -2.72 -4.25 24.74
C ILE A 231 -3.95 -3.66 24.05
N ARG A 232 -4.60 -4.46 23.23
CA ARG A 232 -5.86 -4.12 22.58
C ARG A 232 -7.05 -4.79 23.25
N SER A 233 -6.92 -6.05 23.58
CA SER A 233 -7.94 -6.79 24.32
C SER A 233 -7.31 -7.83 25.24
N LEU A 234 -8.00 -8.12 26.32
CA LEU A 234 -7.66 -9.17 27.27
C LEU A 234 -8.82 -10.17 27.29
N ILE A 235 -8.56 -11.37 26.78
CA ILE A 235 -9.54 -12.45 26.78
C ILE A 235 -9.25 -13.37 27.96
N VAL A 236 -10.25 -13.58 28.81
CA VAL A 236 -10.14 -14.50 29.94
C VAL A 236 -11.22 -15.56 29.81
N LYS A 237 -10.81 -16.82 29.77
CA LYS A 237 -11.69 -17.99 29.72
C LYS A 237 -11.44 -18.83 30.97
N SER A 238 -12.49 -19.31 31.61
CA SER A 238 -12.39 -20.17 32.77
C SER A 238 -13.46 -21.26 32.78
N ASP A 239 -13.11 -22.44 33.33
CA ASP A 239 -14.03 -23.56 33.54
C ASP A 239 -14.88 -23.36 34.83
N GLN A 240 -14.43 -22.49 35.73
CA GLN A 240 -15.08 -22.16 36.98
C GLN A 240 -15.29 -20.66 37.12
N HIS A 241 -16.09 -20.22 38.09
CA HIS A 241 -16.31 -18.81 38.35
C HIS A 241 -15.05 -18.16 38.94
N VAL A 242 -14.41 -17.27 38.17
CA VAL A 242 -13.15 -16.60 38.52
C VAL A 242 -13.28 -15.10 38.32
N ARG A 243 -12.64 -14.36 39.19
CA ARG A 243 -12.50 -12.90 39.07
C ARG A 243 -11.04 -12.53 38.82
N VAL A 244 -10.79 -11.81 37.75
CA VAL A 244 -9.45 -11.30 37.36
C VAL A 244 -9.41 -9.79 37.51
N ARG A 245 -8.35 -9.29 38.14
CA ARG A 245 -8.12 -7.84 38.35
C ARG A 245 -6.73 -7.44 37.86
N THR A 246 -6.62 -6.16 37.46
CA THR A 246 -5.34 -5.54 37.06
C THR A 246 -4.48 -5.14 38.27
N GLU A 247 -5.07 -5.01 39.45
CA GLU A 247 -4.37 -4.71 40.72
C GLU A 247 -4.74 -5.70 41.82
N PRO A 248 -3.92 -5.83 42.89
CA PRO A 248 -4.21 -6.72 44.01
C PRO A 248 -5.59 -6.44 44.59
N PHE A 249 -6.29 -7.46 45.09
CA PHE A 249 -7.61 -7.32 45.65
C PHE A 249 -7.61 -6.50 46.95
N ASP A 250 -6.48 -6.43 47.65
CA ASP A 250 -6.28 -5.70 48.91
C ASP A 250 -5.87 -4.24 48.67
N SER A 251 -5.75 -3.80 47.38
CA SER A 251 -5.39 -2.42 47.07
C SER A 251 -6.56 -1.47 47.42
N GLN A 252 -6.23 -0.34 48.06
CA GLN A 252 -7.17 0.75 48.34
C GLN A 252 -7.43 1.64 47.13
N THR A 253 -7.19 1.14 45.91
CA THR A 253 -7.37 1.88 44.69
C THR A 253 -8.83 2.05 44.37
N ASP A 254 -9.21 3.23 43.89
CA ASP A 254 -10.57 3.54 43.45
C ASP A 254 -11.07 2.47 42.45
N PRO A 255 -12.20 1.79 42.75
CA PRO A 255 -12.75 0.73 41.88
C PRO A 255 -13.00 1.17 40.44
N SER A 256 -13.20 2.45 40.18
CA SER A 256 -13.42 3.01 38.84
C SER A 256 -12.17 2.98 37.96
N LEU A 257 -10.98 2.88 38.56
CA LEU A 257 -9.68 2.85 37.88
C LEU A 257 -9.12 1.44 37.71
N VAL A 258 -9.80 0.42 38.26
CA VAL A 258 -9.33 -0.98 38.20
C VAL A 258 -10.28 -1.80 37.33
N VAL A 259 -9.74 -2.44 36.32
CA VAL A 259 -10.54 -3.40 35.53
C VAL A 259 -10.72 -4.68 36.34
N THR A 260 -11.96 -5.03 36.55
CA THR A 260 -12.38 -6.28 37.16
C THR A 260 -13.18 -7.06 36.13
N LEU A 261 -12.67 -8.22 35.74
CA LEU A 261 -13.34 -9.16 34.87
C LEU A 261 -13.90 -10.30 35.71
N ASP A 262 -15.22 -10.36 35.79
CA ASP A 262 -15.95 -11.44 36.45
C ASP A 262 -16.36 -12.46 35.39
N VAL A 263 -15.71 -13.64 35.40
CA VAL A 263 -15.85 -14.69 34.39
C VAL A 263 -16.64 -15.84 34.96
N PRO A 264 -17.92 -16.03 34.57
CA PRO A 264 -18.74 -17.18 35.01
C PRO A 264 -18.15 -18.52 34.55
N ALA A 265 -18.56 -19.59 35.20
CA ALA A 265 -18.08 -20.94 34.86
C ALA A 265 -18.45 -21.32 33.43
N GLY A 266 -17.44 -21.73 32.66
CA GLY A 266 -17.58 -22.13 31.26
C GLY A 266 -17.74 -20.98 30.24
N GLU A 267 -17.67 -19.73 30.66
CA GLU A 267 -17.78 -18.56 29.79
C GLU A 267 -16.44 -17.93 29.48
N GLU A 268 -16.44 -17.08 28.46
CA GLU A 268 -15.31 -16.25 28.04
C GLU A 268 -15.69 -14.79 28.18
N LYS A 269 -14.85 -13.99 28.84
CA LYS A 269 -15.02 -12.53 28.89
C LYS A 269 -13.85 -11.81 28.27
N THR A 270 -14.20 -10.81 27.46
CA THR A 270 -13.24 -9.96 26.75
C THR A 270 -13.32 -8.54 27.26
N TRP A 271 -12.19 -8.01 27.70
CA TRP A 271 -12.01 -6.59 27.89
C TRP A 271 -11.43 -5.97 26.62
N LEU A 272 -12.02 -4.86 26.17
CA LEU A 272 -11.59 -4.13 24.96
C LEU A 272 -11.12 -2.73 25.35
N ARG A 273 -9.92 -2.34 24.89
CA ARG A 273 -9.37 -1.01 25.15
C ARG A 273 -10.24 0.11 24.58
N ASP A 274 -10.83 -0.10 23.42
CA ASP A 274 -11.64 0.91 22.71
C ASP A 274 -12.97 1.23 23.45
N GLN A 275 -13.40 0.35 24.35
CA GLN A 275 -14.62 0.52 25.17
C GLN A 275 -14.31 1.07 26.57
N ALA A 276 -13.05 1.05 27.00
CA ALA A 276 -12.60 1.55 28.28
C ALA A 276 -12.12 3.00 28.13
N GLY A 277 -12.76 3.94 28.77
CA GLY A 277 -12.44 5.37 28.67
C GLY A 277 -10.99 5.71 29.07
N ALA A 278 -10.43 5.06 30.10
CA ALA A 278 -9.05 5.23 30.53
C ALA A 278 -8.29 3.89 30.51
N ASN A 279 -6.98 3.95 30.28
CA ASN A 279 -6.16 2.74 30.36
C ASN A 279 -6.04 2.30 31.84
N PRO A 280 -6.52 1.10 32.18
CA PRO A 280 -6.56 0.63 33.58
C PRO A 280 -5.19 0.18 34.12
N PHE A 281 -4.20 0.07 33.21
CA PHE A 281 -2.85 -0.35 33.59
C PHE A 281 -1.99 0.86 33.91
N ARG A 282 -1.55 0.96 35.17
CA ARG A 282 -0.71 2.07 35.66
C ARG A 282 0.74 1.93 35.25
N GLU A 283 1.28 0.71 35.36
CA GLU A 283 2.66 0.43 35.01
C GLU A 283 2.88 0.44 33.49
N ALA A 284 4.00 0.99 33.04
CA ALA A 284 4.37 1.00 31.62
C ALA A 284 4.51 -0.43 31.05
N ILE A 285 5.03 -1.35 31.88
CA ILE A 285 5.16 -2.78 31.56
C ILE A 285 4.35 -3.54 32.60
N VAL A 286 3.30 -4.20 32.15
CA VAL A 286 2.44 -5.04 33.02
C VAL A 286 3.09 -6.40 33.13
N THR A 287 3.51 -6.74 34.34
CA THR A 287 4.18 -8.01 34.64
C THR A 287 3.27 -8.99 35.37
N LYS A 288 2.20 -8.52 36.00
CA LYS A 288 1.31 -9.31 36.83
C LYS A 288 -0.15 -8.91 36.64
N LEU A 289 -1.01 -9.91 36.69
CA LEU A 289 -2.45 -9.78 36.90
C LEU A 289 -2.82 -10.60 38.11
N TYR A 290 -3.95 -10.34 38.72
CA TYR A 290 -4.39 -10.99 39.95
C TYR A 290 -5.72 -11.71 39.73
N ALA A 291 -5.81 -12.98 40.14
CA ALA A 291 -7.03 -13.76 40.03
C ALA A 291 -7.45 -14.35 41.39
N LYS A 292 -8.75 -14.42 41.62
CA LYS A 292 -9.37 -15.15 42.71
C LYS A 292 -10.35 -16.18 42.16
N ASN A 293 -10.29 -17.41 42.66
CA ASN A 293 -11.25 -18.45 42.37
C ASN A 293 -12.44 -18.34 43.33
N LEU A 294 -13.61 -18.07 42.80
CA LEU A 294 -14.85 -17.92 43.57
C LEU A 294 -15.65 -19.23 43.69
N SER A 295 -15.17 -20.31 43.03
CA SER A 295 -15.81 -21.62 43.08
C SER A 295 -15.15 -22.53 44.10
N THR A 296 -15.84 -23.57 44.56
CA THR A 296 -15.35 -24.58 45.50
C THR A 296 -14.45 -25.64 44.82
N ALA A 297 -14.38 -25.64 43.51
CA ALA A 297 -13.51 -26.54 42.72
C ALA A 297 -12.27 -25.81 42.22
N LYS A 298 -11.22 -26.57 41.82
CA LYS A 298 -10.07 -25.99 41.14
C LYS A 298 -10.52 -25.36 39.82
N ALA A 299 -10.02 -24.18 39.50
CA ALA A 299 -10.33 -23.48 38.26
C ALA A 299 -9.15 -23.50 37.32
N HIS A 300 -9.42 -23.85 36.08
CA HIS A 300 -8.46 -23.68 34.96
C HIS A 300 -8.79 -22.38 34.21
N VAL A 301 -7.81 -21.47 34.17
CA VAL A 301 -7.99 -20.12 33.59
C VAL A 301 -6.99 -19.92 32.49
N ASP A 302 -7.49 -19.60 31.30
CA ASP A 302 -6.68 -19.19 30.15
C ASP A 302 -6.77 -17.67 29.99
N VAL A 303 -5.64 -16.99 30.14
CA VAL A 303 -5.54 -15.55 29.92
C VAL A 303 -4.81 -15.29 28.62
N THR A 304 -5.47 -14.66 27.66
CA THR A 304 -4.93 -14.37 26.33
C THR A 304 -4.91 -12.87 26.10
N PRO A 305 -3.77 -12.19 26.30
CA PRO A 305 -3.59 -10.80 25.91
C PRO A 305 -3.40 -10.72 24.38
N ILE A 306 -4.24 -9.94 23.71
CA ILE A 306 -4.08 -9.60 22.29
C ILE A 306 -3.32 -8.29 22.21
N LEU A 307 -2.09 -8.38 21.72
CA LEU A 307 -1.18 -7.25 21.62
C LEU A 307 -1.16 -6.70 20.19
N LYS A 308 -1.13 -5.39 20.06
CA LYS A 308 -0.87 -4.65 18.82
C LYS A 308 0.14 -3.55 19.12
N VAL A 309 0.85 -3.10 18.10
CA VAL A 309 1.74 -1.94 18.21
C VAL A 309 0.96 -0.72 18.71
N ALA A 310 1.62 0.11 19.51
CA ALA A 310 0.98 1.32 20.08
C ALA A 310 0.51 2.27 18.97
N TYR A 311 1.27 2.39 17.90
CA TYR A 311 0.98 3.24 16.74
C TYR A 311 0.95 2.39 15.46
N PRO A 312 -0.22 1.85 15.08
CA PRO A 312 -0.37 1.00 13.88
C PRO A 312 -0.11 1.77 12.58
N GLU A 313 -0.20 3.09 12.58
CA GLU A 313 0.05 3.97 11.44
C GLU A 313 1.49 3.86 10.94
N MET A 314 2.43 3.49 11.81
CA MET A 314 3.82 3.25 11.43
C MET A 314 4.00 2.07 10.46
N SER A 315 2.98 1.24 10.25
CA SER A 315 2.97 0.21 9.20
C SER A 315 3.09 0.79 7.78
N LEU A 316 2.77 2.05 7.58
CA LEU A 316 2.97 2.75 6.30
C LEU A 316 4.46 2.80 5.90
N VAL A 317 5.37 2.89 6.87
CA VAL A 317 6.82 3.00 6.62
C VAL A 317 7.38 1.79 5.85
N PRO A 318 7.21 0.53 6.30
CA PRO A 318 7.68 -0.62 5.53
C PRO A 318 6.94 -0.79 4.20
N ILE A 319 5.66 -0.43 4.10
CA ILE A 319 4.90 -0.49 2.84
C ILE A 319 5.51 0.46 1.80
N LEU A 320 5.77 1.72 2.18
CA LEU A 320 6.42 2.69 1.30
C LEU A 320 7.85 2.28 0.94
N ALA A 321 8.60 1.74 1.91
CA ALA A 321 9.95 1.26 1.67
C ALA A 321 9.99 0.15 0.62
N VAL A 322 9.10 -0.83 0.73
CA VAL A 322 8.97 -1.92 -0.24
C VAL A 322 8.46 -1.42 -1.59
N ALA A 323 7.52 -0.48 -1.62
CA ALA A 323 7.02 0.11 -2.87
C ALA A 323 8.12 0.85 -3.62
N MET A 324 8.91 1.71 -2.95
CA MET A 324 10.03 2.43 -3.56
C MET A 324 11.11 1.48 -4.09
N ALA A 325 11.52 0.51 -3.27
CA ALA A 325 12.46 -0.52 -3.70
C ALA A 325 11.90 -1.32 -4.89
N GLY A 326 10.61 -1.68 -4.84
CA GLY A 326 9.91 -2.38 -5.91
C GLY A 326 9.95 -1.65 -7.24
N VAL A 327 9.64 -0.35 -7.26
CA VAL A 327 9.72 0.49 -8.49
C VAL A 327 11.14 0.48 -9.07
N PHE A 328 12.15 0.66 -8.23
CA PHE A 328 13.55 0.63 -8.66
C PHE A 328 13.96 -0.73 -9.25
N PHE A 329 13.62 -1.83 -8.57
CA PHE A 329 13.98 -3.17 -9.04
C PHE A 329 13.16 -3.62 -10.25
N ILE A 330 11.89 -3.22 -10.38
CA ILE A 330 11.09 -3.45 -11.60
C ILE A 330 11.74 -2.75 -12.80
N TYR A 331 12.19 -1.51 -12.62
CA TYR A 331 12.91 -0.78 -13.67
C TYR A 331 14.20 -1.52 -14.07
N LEU A 332 15.02 -1.95 -13.11
CA LEU A 332 16.25 -2.72 -13.41
C LEU A 332 15.96 -4.05 -14.08
N LEU A 333 14.90 -4.74 -13.65
CA LEU A 333 14.49 -6.01 -14.21
C LEU A 333 14.07 -5.86 -15.68
N LEU A 334 13.25 -4.85 -15.98
CA LEU A 334 12.85 -4.55 -17.37
C LEU A 334 14.07 -4.23 -18.25
N ARG A 335 15.03 -3.48 -17.71
CA ARG A 335 16.25 -3.12 -18.42
C ARG A 335 17.16 -4.33 -18.67
N ALA A 336 17.28 -5.22 -17.71
CA ALA A 336 18.08 -6.44 -17.85
C ALA A 336 17.42 -7.49 -18.72
N ALA A 337 16.11 -7.71 -18.56
CA ALA A 337 15.37 -8.73 -19.32
C ALA A 337 15.13 -8.34 -20.78
N PHE A 338 14.83 -7.06 -21.05
CA PHE A 338 14.45 -6.55 -22.37
C PHE A 338 15.25 -5.30 -22.76
N PRO A 339 16.57 -5.40 -22.99
CA PRO A 339 17.43 -4.22 -23.19
C PRO A 339 17.04 -3.35 -24.38
N LYS A 340 16.58 -3.94 -25.50
CA LYS A 340 16.16 -3.21 -26.70
C LYS A 340 14.85 -2.43 -26.46
N LEU A 341 13.88 -3.07 -25.83
CA LEU A 341 12.61 -2.44 -25.44
C LEU A 341 12.86 -1.31 -24.43
N SER A 342 13.66 -1.57 -23.42
CA SER A 342 13.98 -0.60 -22.38
C SER A 342 14.74 0.62 -22.91
N ALA A 343 15.60 0.45 -23.92
CA ALA A 343 16.27 1.59 -24.54
C ALA A 343 15.27 2.52 -25.27
N VAL A 344 14.29 1.96 -25.98
CA VAL A 344 13.21 2.75 -26.59
C VAL A 344 12.35 3.41 -25.52
N ALA A 345 11.95 2.65 -24.48
CA ALA A 345 11.14 3.17 -23.38
C ALA A 345 11.83 4.36 -22.67
N LEU A 346 13.13 4.25 -22.40
CA LEU A 346 13.91 5.32 -21.79
C LEU A 346 13.97 6.57 -22.68
N ALA A 347 14.20 6.40 -23.98
CA ALA A 347 14.22 7.50 -24.93
C ALA A 347 12.87 8.21 -25.00
N THR A 348 11.78 7.44 -25.08
CA THR A 348 10.41 7.97 -25.10
C THR A 348 10.09 8.74 -23.81
N ALA A 349 10.31 8.12 -22.63
CA ALA A 349 10.02 8.78 -21.37
C ALA A 349 10.83 10.07 -21.16
N LYS A 350 12.12 10.11 -21.58
CA LYS A 350 12.92 11.33 -21.54
C LYS A 350 12.38 12.40 -22.48
N SER A 351 11.98 12.01 -23.68
CA SER A 351 11.37 12.93 -24.65
C SER A 351 10.07 13.52 -24.11
N ASP A 352 9.20 12.68 -23.54
CA ASP A 352 7.90 13.10 -22.99
C ASP A 352 8.07 14.07 -21.83
N ILE A 353 8.94 13.76 -20.87
CA ILE A 353 9.20 14.63 -19.69
C ILE A 353 9.82 15.97 -20.09
N ALA A 354 10.61 15.98 -21.17
CA ALA A 354 11.24 17.20 -21.67
C ALA A 354 10.27 18.10 -22.48
N GLN A 355 9.08 17.63 -22.81
CA GLN A 355 8.10 18.42 -23.54
C GLN A 355 7.50 19.54 -22.68
N PRO A 356 7.29 20.74 -23.23
CA PRO A 356 6.68 21.86 -22.48
C PRO A 356 5.30 21.53 -21.91
N ILE A 357 4.50 20.74 -22.62
CA ILE A 357 3.15 20.37 -22.19
C ILE A 357 3.17 19.55 -20.91
N TYR A 358 4.16 18.63 -20.75
CA TYR A 358 4.34 17.87 -19.52
C TYR A 358 4.55 18.79 -18.32
N LEU A 359 5.44 19.77 -18.48
CA LEU A 359 5.73 20.73 -17.42
C LEU A 359 4.51 21.62 -17.11
N ILE A 360 3.79 22.08 -18.14
CA ILE A 360 2.58 22.90 -17.97
C ILE A 360 1.52 22.11 -17.20
N LEU A 361 1.20 20.88 -17.60
CA LEU A 361 0.21 20.04 -16.90
C LEU A 361 0.64 19.76 -15.46
N PHE A 362 1.92 19.51 -15.25
CA PHE A 362 2.48 19.28 -13.93
C PHE A 362 2.35 20.50 -13.01
N VAL A 363 2.69 21.69 -13.49
CA VAL A 363 2.56 22.94 -12.72
C VAL A 363 1.10 23.28 -12.45
N ILE A 364 0.21 23.08 -13.43
CA ILE A 364 -1.24 23.24 -13.23
C ILE A 364 -1.71 22.31 -12.13
N GLY A 365 -1.29 21.03 -12.14
CA GLY A 365 -1.65 20.06 -11.10
C GLY A 365 -1.21 20.49 -9.71
N LEU A 366 0.06 20.91 -9.56
CA LEU A 366 0.59 21.39 -8.28
C LEU A 366 -0.19 22.60 -7.75
N PHE A 367 -0.47 23.57 -8.62
CA PHE A 367 -1.18 24.79 -8.22
C PHE A 367 -2.66 24.53 -7.93
N ALA A 368 -3.36 23.76 -8.77
CA ALA A 368 -4.79 23.48 -8.61
C ALA A 368 -5.09 22.67 -7.34
N ILE A 369 -4.21 21.72 -6.96
CA ILE A 369 -4.37 20.99 -5.69
C ILE A 369 -4.33 21.94 -4.50
N VAL A 370 -3.40 22.90 -4.47
CA VAL A 370 -3.34 23.92 -3.41
C VAL A 370 -4.58 24.80 -3.42
N LEU A 371 -5.03 25.20 -4.63
CA LEU A 371 -6.23 26.02 -4.79
C LEU A 371 -7.46 25.30 -4.22
N PHE A 372 -7.63 24.01 -4.46
CA PHE A 372 -8.73 23.21 -3.92
C PHE A 372 -8.75 23.13 -2.39
N VAL A 373 -7.62 23.28 -1.72
CA VAL A 373 -7.58 23.36 -0.25
C VAL A 373 -8.18 24.65 0.27
N VAL A 374 -7.92 25.76 -0.44
CA VAL A 374 -8.25 27.13 0.01
C VAL A 374 -9.65 27.55 -0.45
N ILE A 375 -10.15 27.01 -1.56
CA ILE A 375 -11.50 27.34 -2.04
C ILE A 375 -12.54 26.87 -1.01
N PRO A 376 -13.40 27.75 -0.51
CA PRO A 376 -14.47 27.35 0.38
C PRO A 376 -15.53 26.56 -0.42
N TYR A 377 -15.76 25.33 -0.01
CA TYR A 377 -16.84 24.51 -0.54
C TYR A 377 -18.07 24.69 0.36
N ASN A 378 -19.21 25.04 -0.18
CA ASN A 378 -20.47 25.09 0.59
C ASN A 378 -21.05 23.67 0.75
N THR A 379 -20.31 22.78 1.41
CA THR A 379 -20.62 21.35 1.50
C THR A 379 -21.19 20.92 2.85
N PHE A 380 -21.51 21.84 3.74
CA PHE A 380 -22.02 21.56 5.09
C PHE A 380 -21.13 20.61 5.92
N GLY A 381 -19.81 20.70 5.76
CA GLY A 381 -18.84 19.92 6.53
C GLY A 381 -18.21 18.74 5.77
N ASP A 382 -18.53 18.54 4.50
CA ASP A 382 -17.94 17.49 3.64
C ASP A 382 -16.76 17.98 2.79
N ASP A 383 -16.10 19.09 3.18
CA ASP A 383 -15.03 19.75 2.41
C ASP A 383 -13.84 18.83 2.13
N ILE A 384 -13.49 17.96 3.08
CA ILE A 384 -12.43 16.95 2.92
C ILE A 384 -12.78 15.96 1.80
N LYS A 385 -14.05 15.52 1.73
CA LYS A 385 -14.51 14.60 0.68
C LYS A 385 -14.40 15.25 -0.69
N GLN A 386 -14.81 16.53 -0.77
CA GLN A 386 -14.73 17.30 -2.01
C GLN A 386 -13.28 17.51 -2.47
N LEU A 387 -12.36 17.81 -1.54
CA LEU A 387 -10.93 17.92 -1.86
C LEU A 387 -10.37 16.61 -2.41
N LYS A 388 -10.69 15.47 -1.79
CA LYS A 388 -10.24 14.14 -2.23
C LYS A 388 -10.76 13.83 -3.63
N ASP A 389 -12.05 14.03 -3.87
CA ASP A 389 -12.70 13.76 -5.15
C ASP A 389 -12.17 14.66 -6.26
N SER A 390 -12.13 15.97 -6.03
CA SER A 390 -11.58 16.95 -6.98
C SER A 390 -10.11 16.72 -7.27
N GLY A 391 -9.31 16.38 -6.25
CA GLY A 391 -7.89 16.11 -6.38
C GLY A 391 -7.60 14.85 -7.20
N LEU A 392 -8.31 13.75 -6.95
CA LEU A 392 -8.18 12.52 -7.72
C LEU A 392 -8.64 12.73 -9.17
N SER A 393 -9.78 13.40 -9.37
CA SER A 393 -10.31 13.71 -10.70
C SER A 393 -9.36 14.61 -11.50
N LEU A 394 -8.75 15.60 -10.86
CA LEU A 394 -7.75 16.45 -11.50
C LEU A 394 -6.55 15.64 -11.97
N ILE A 395 -5.97 14.81 -11.08
CA ILE A 395 -4.81 13.98 -11.43
C ILE A 395 -5.16 13.03 -12.56
N LEU A 396 -6.36 12.43 -12.56
CA LEU A 396 -6.84 11.55 -13.63
C LEU A 396 -6.90 12.29 -14.98
N VAL A 397 -7.54 13.46 -15.02
CA VAL A 397 -7.66 14.24 -16.25
C VAL A 397 -6.29 14.64 -16.80
N LEU A 398 -5.39 15.12 -15.93
CA LEU A 398 -4.03 15.47 -16.33
C LEU A 398 -3.27 14.26 -16.85
N ALA A 399 -3.38 13.09 -16.21
CA ALA A 399 -2.76 11.85 -16.61
C ALA A 399 -3.30 11.33 -17.95
N VAL A 400 -4.61 11.43 -18.19
CA VAL A 400 -5.23 11.06 -19.47
C VAL A 400 -4.77 11.99 -20.59
N ILE A 401 -4.77 13.31 -20.37
CA ILE A 401 -4.27 14.28 -21.37
C ILE A 401 -2.81 13.97 -21.70
N GLN A 402 -1.97 13.76 -20.69
CA GLN A 402 -0.56 13.42 -20.90
C GLN A 402 -0.40 12.09 -21.64
N SER A 403 -1.20 11.08 -21.34
CA SER A 403 -1.16 9.78 -22.01
C SER A 403 -1.46 9.90 -23.50
N VAL A 404 -2.49 10.64 -23.86
CA VAL A 404 -2.91 10.84 -25.26
C VAL A 404 -1.90 11.72 -26.02
N TRP A 405 -1.40 12.77 -25.37
CA TRP A 405 -0.37 13.64 -25.94
C TRP A 405 0.92 12.86 -26.22
N ALA A 406 1.43 12.14 -25.22
CA ALA A 406 2.66 11.37 -25.35
C ALA A 406 2.55 10.28 -26.43
N ALA A 407 1.42 9.59 -26.52
CA ALA A 407 1.17 8.62 -27.58
C ALA A 407 1.15 9.27 -28.97
N SER A 408 0.53 10.43 -29.09
CA SER A 408 0.45 11.17 -30.36
C SER A 408 1.83 11.63 -30.82
N THR A 409 2.57 12.33 -29.98
CA THR A 409 3.88 12.89 -30.33
C THR A 409 4.96 11.81 -30.49
N SER A 410 4.92 10.76 -29.67
CA SER A 410 5.96 9.72 -29.73
C SER A 410 5.70 8.60 -30.75
N VAL A 411 4.45 8.43 -31.22
CA VAL A 411 4.11 7.39 -32.19
C VAL A 411 3.59 8.00 -33.48
N ALA A 412 2.50 8.80 -33.47
CA ALA A 412 1.91 9.33 -34.70
C ALA A 412 2.89 10.22 -35.46
N ASP A 413 3.50 11.21 -34.80
CA ASP A 413 4.43 12.15 -35.44
C ASP A 413 5.69 11.46 -35.98
N GLU A 414 6.23 10.44 -35.25
CA GLU A 414 7.40 9.68 -35.74
C GLU A 414 7.06 8.79 -36.94
N VAL A 415 5.83 8.27 -36.98
CA VAL A 415 5.37 7.42 -38.09
C VAL A 415 5.03 8.28 -39.30
N GLU A 416 4.34 9.42 -39.15
CA GLU A 416 4.04 10.35 -40.24
C GLU A 416 5.29 11.04 -40.77
N GLY A 417 6.20 11.46 -39.89
CA GLY A 417 7.45 12.11 -40.25
C GLY A 417 8.50 11.16 -40.79
N LYS A 418 8.20 9.86 -40.99
CA LYS A 418 9.13 8.80 -41.41
C LYS A 418 10.38 8.66 -40.54
N THR A 419 10.42 9.32 -39.36
CA THR A 419 11.55 9.23 -38.44
C THR A 419 11.63 7.85 -37.77
N ALA A 420 10.51 7.11 -37.70
CA ALA A 420 10.49 5.72 -37.24
C ALA A 420 11.47 4.82 -38.06
N LEU A 421 11.70 5.11 -39.35
CA LEU A 421 12.66 4.38 -40.16
C LEU A 421 14.10 4.52 -39.66
N THR A 422 14.48 5.67 -39.11
CA THR A 422 15.83 5.87 -38.54
C THR A 422 16.07 5.04 -37.29
N VAL A 423 15.02 4.78 -36.51
CA VAL A 423 15.09 3.90 -35.32
C VAL A 423 15.08 2.44 -35.77
N LEU A 424 14.26 2.08 -36.74
CA LEU A 424 14.15 0.72 -37.27
C LEU A 424 15.33 0.30 -38.16
N SER A 425 16.15 1.24 -38.65
CA SER A 425 17.43 0.92 -39.31
C SER A 425 18.45 0.30 -38.34
N LYS A 426 18.28 0.47 -37.04
CA LYS A 426 19.03 -0.23 -36.00
C LYS A 426 18.39 -1.61 -35.72
N PRO A 427 19.10 -2.56 -35.08
CA PRO A 427 18.58 -3.91 -34.83
C PRO A 427 17.48 -3.93 -33.74
N VAL A 428 16.44 -3.12 -33.93
CA VAL A 428 15.24 -3.04 -33.07
C VAL A 428 14.05 -3.61 -33.84
N SER A 429 13.36 -4.60 -33.28
CA SER A 429 12.16 -5.15 -33.89
C SER A 429 10.97 -4.19 -33.79
N ARG A 430 10.01 -4.25 -34.72
CA ARG A 430 8.75 -3.48 -34.68
C ARG A 430 8.02 -3.67 -33.34
N ARG A 431 8.04 -4.90 -32.79
CA ARG A 431 7.46 -5.23 -31.49
C ARG A 431 8.16 -4.48 -30.35
N ALA A 432 9.50 -4.49 -30.34
CA ALA A 432 10.26 -3.77 -29.32
C ALA A 432 10.08 -2.25 -29.40
N PHE A 433 9.83 -1.72 -30.59
CA PHE A 433 9.53 -0.31 -30.80
C PHE A 433 8.18 0.08 -30.18
N ILE A 434 7.07 -0.56 -30.57
CA ILE A 434 5.73 -0.21 -30.07
C ILE A 434 5.60 -0.46 -28.56
N LEU A 435 6.04 -1.64 -28.08
CA LEU A 435 6.01 -1.94 -26.64
C LEU A 435 6.92 -1.03 -25.84
N GLY A 436 8.06 -0.63 -26.40
CA GLY A 436 8.96 0.34 -25.80
C GLY A 436 8.34 1.72 -25.69
N LYS A 437 7.64 2.19 -26.72
CA LYS A 437 6.89 3.45 -26.70
C LYS A 437 5.83 3.44 -25.60
N PHE A 438 4.98 2.41 -25.56
CA PHE A 438 3.98 2.26 -24.51
C PHE A 438 4.59 2.25 -23.11
N THR A 439 5.67 1.48 -22.90
CA THR A 439 6.33 1.41 -21.59
C THR A 439 6.94 2.77 -21.18
N GLY A 440 7.47 3.52 -22.15
CA GLY A 440 7.99 4.87 -21.89
C GLY A 440 6.90 5.85 -21.48
N ILE A 441 5.76 5.83 -22.19
CA ILE A 441 4.58 6.64 -21.85
C ILE A 441 4.03 6.25 -20.47
N ALA A 442 3.89 4.95 -20.19
CA ALA A 442 3.46 4.45 -18.89
C ALA A 442 4.35 4.97 -17.78
N TRP A 443 5.65 5.06 -18.02
CA TRP A 443 6.60 5.59 -17.05
C TRP A 443 6.46 7.10 -16.84
N SER A 444 6.35 7.91 -17.89
CA SER A 444 6.22 9.38 -17.79
C SER A 444 4.91 9.77 -17.08
N VAL A 445 3.81 9.09 -17.41
CA VAL A 445 2.50 9.28 -16.74
C VAL A 445 2.56 8.83 -15.29
N GLY A 446 3.17 7.67 -15.01
CA GLY A 446 3.35 7.16 -13.66
C GLY A 446 4.16 8.10 -12.76
N LEU A 447 5.19 8.73 -13.31
CA LEU A 447 5.98 9.74 -12.61
C LEU A 447 5.12 10.96 -12.24
N MET A 448 4.30 11.46 -13.16
CA MET A 448 3.40 12.59 -12.92
C MET A 448 2.38 12.25 -11.82
N VAL A 449 1.71 11.10 -11.93
CA VAL A 449 0.72 10.64 -10.93
C VAL A 449 1.38 10.44 -9.56
N ALA A 450 2.59 9.88 -9.50
CA ALA A 450 3.30 9.67 -8.24
C ALA A 450 3.63 10.99 -7.53
N ILE A 451 4.17 11.97 -8.26
CA ILE A 451 4.59 13.25 -7.64
C ILE A 451 3.36 14.09 -7.25
N LEU A 452 2.37 14.21 -8.15
CA LEU A 452 1.11 14.91 -7.84
C LEU A 452 0.33 14.19 -6.73
N GLY A 453 0.39 12.85 -6.70
CA GLY A 453 -0.19 12.04 -5.64
C GLY A 453 0.42 12.33 -4.28
N VAL A 454 1.75 12.33 -4.17
CA VAL A 454 2.46 12.71 -2.93
C VAL A 454 2.09 14.13 -2.50
N TRP A 455 2.01 15.05 -3.45
CA TRP A 455 1.58 16.42 -3.18
C TRP A 455 0.15 16.49 -2.64
N LEU A 456 -0.77 15.76 -3.27
CA LEU A 456 -2.15 15.64 -2.79
C LEU A 456 -2.24 15.04 -1.38
N LEU A 457 -1.45 13.98 -1.08
CA LEU A 457 -1.42 13.37 0.25
C LEU A 457 -1.05 14.38 1.34
N ILE A 458 -0.06 15.25 1.08
CA ILE A 458 0.38 16.29 2.02
C ILE A 458 -0.75 17.27 2.32
N TRP A 459 -1.49 17.70 1.30
CA TRP A 459 -2.57 18.67 1.45
C TRP A 459 -3.85 18.07 2.02
N VAL A 460 -4.17 16.83 1.70
CA VAL A 460 -5.29 16.09 2.34
C VAL A 460 -5.02 15.90 3.84
N ALA A 461 -3.78 15.63 4.24
CA ALA A 461 -3.41 15.58 5.66
C ALA A 461 -3.59 16.94 6.36
N TYR A 462 -3.48 18.06 5.63
CA TYR A 462 -3.65 19.41 6.19
C TYR A 462 -5.13 19.82 6.32
N LYS A 463 -5.99 19.36 5.42
CA LYS A 463 -7.39 19.80 5.31
C LYS A 463 -8.20 19.71 6.61
N PRO A 464 -8.12 18.63 7.44
CA PRO A 464 -8.84 18.57 8.71
C PRO A 464 -8.56 19.75 9.65
N ILE A 465 -7.31 20.21 9.66
CA ILE A 465 -6.89 21.33 10.50
C ILE A 465 -7.36 22.66 9.93
N TYR A 466 -7.35 22.78 8.60
CA TYR A 466 -7.85 23.96 7.90
C TYR A 466 -9.35 24.14 8.16
N ASP A 467 -10.15 23.10 7.97
CA ASP A 467 -11.61 23.12 8.15
C ASP A 467 -11.99 23.40 9.61
N PHE A 468 -11.27 22.83 10.57
CA PHE A 468 -11.48 23.10 11.99
C PHE A 468 -11.26 24.59 12.32
N ARG A 469 -10.26 25.23 11.72
CA ARG A 469 -9.99 26.66 11.92
C ARG A 469 -11.00 27.55 11.23
N GLU A 470 -11.47 27.17 10.05
CA GLU A 470 -12.45 27.93 9.28
C GLU A 470 -13.85 27.84 9.91
N GLY A 471 -14.27 26.63 10.35
CA GLY A 471 -15.56 26.37 11.00
C GLY A 471 -15.65 26.79 12.47
N GLY A 472 -14.55 27.20 13.08
CA GLY A 472 -14.47 27.55 14.51
C GLY A 472 -15.34 28.74 14.95
N TYR A 473 -15.99 29.45 14.03
CA TYR A 473 -16.96 30.50 14.31
C TYR A 473 -18.43 30.01 14.36
N GLU A 474 -18.73 28.83 13.82
CA GLU A 474 -20.07 28.22 13.88
C GLU A 474 -20.13 27.10 14.93
N ILE A 475 -19.85 27.44 16.19
CA ILE A 475 -19.97 26.48 17.30
C ILE A 475 -21.46 26.29 17.61
N ASN A 476 -22.07 25.29 17.00
CA ASN A 476 -23.26 24.66 17.55
C ASN A 476 -22.87 23.90 18.83
N HIS A 477 -23.34 24.41 19.98
CA HIS A 477 -23.04 23.94 21.34
C HIS A 477 -23.39 22.45 21.65
N GLN A 478 -23.71 21.61 20.65
CA GLN A 478 -24.14 20.22 20.85
C GLN A 478 -23.17 19.15 20.32
N GLN A 479 -22.15 19.51 19.55
CA GLN A 479 -21.05 18.58 19.21
C GLN A 479 -19.78 19.09 19.88
N GLN A 480 -19.22 18.30 20.80
CA GLN A 480 -17.87 18.49 21.30
C GLN A 480 -16.90 18.36 20.11
N ASN A 481 -16.63 19.47 19.43
CA ASN A 481 -15.57 19.54 18.43
C ASN A 481 -14.25 19.45 19.19
N THR A 482 -13.73 18.23 19.33
CA THR A 482 -12.36 18.01 19.75
C THR A 482 -11.43 18.37 18.59
N ASP A 483 -10.33 19.07 18.88
CA ASP A 483 -9.30 19.41 17.90
C ASP A 483 -8.90 18.16 17.11
N PRO A 484 -8.76 18.24 15.75
CA PRO A 484 -8.34 17.11 14.94
C PRO A 484 -6.96 16.62 15.37
N THR A 485 -6.88 15.32 15.65
CA THR A 485 -5.64 14.67 16.06
C THR A 485 -4.80 14.32 14.82
N TRP A 486 -3.52 14.06 15.04
CA TRP A 486 -2.66 13.59 13.94
C TRP A 486 -3.11 12.21 13.39
N HIS A 487 -3.81 11.39 14.17
CA HIS A 487 -4.42 10.13 13.71
C HIS A 487 -5.51 10.38 12.67
N ASP A 488 -6.31 11.42 12.84
CA ASP A 488 -7.34 11.82 11.87
C ASP A 488 -6.70 12.29 10.58
N CYS A 489 -5.69 13.17 10.67
CA CYS A 489 -4.94 13.63 9.50
C CYS A 489 -4.27 12.47 8.73
N HIS A 490 -3.72 11.49 9.45
CA HIS A 490 -3.11 10.31 8.85
C HIS A 490 -4.15 9.41 8.19
N ARG A 491 -5.28 9.16 8.83
CA ARG A 491 -6.37 8.35 8.29
C ARG A 491 -6.87 8.91 6.96
N GLU A 492 -7.16 10.23 6.93
CA GLU A 492 -7.62 10.91 5.71
C GLU A 492 -6.58 10.81 4.57
N MET A 493 -5.29 10.95 4.89
CA MET A 493 -4.19 10.81 3.94
C MET A 493 -4.11 9.41 3.34
N VAL A 494 -4.15 8.35 4.16
CA VAL A 494 -3.95 6.97 3.69
C VAL A 494 -5.14 6.47 2.87
N GLN A 495 -6.35 6.90 3.21
CA GLN A 495 -7.58 6.48 2.51
C GLN A 495 -7.58 6.84 1.02
N ILE A 496 -6.83 7.86 0.59
CA ILE A 496 -6.80 8.28 -0.82
C ILE A 496 -5.84 7.44 -1.69
N VAL A 497 -4.91 6.70 -1.07
CA VAL A 497 -3.88 5.93 -1.80
C VAL A 497 -4.47 4.93 -2.80
N PRO A 498 -5.50 4.13 -2.47
CA PRO A 498 -6.15 3.24 -3.45
C PRO A 498 -6.69 3.99 -4.68
N GLY A 499 -7.26 5.18 -4.47
CA GLY A 499 -7.73 6.04 -5.56
C GLY A 499 -6.61 6.46 -6.51
N LEU A 500 -5.44 6.84 -5.98
CA LEU A 500 -4.27 7.18 -6.80
C LEU A 500 -3.77 5.99 -7.64
N VAL A 501 -3.81 4.78 -7.09
CA VAL A 501 -3.44 3.57 -7.83
C VAL A 501 -4.42 3.34 -8.99
N LEU A 502 -5.73 3.46 -8.75
CA LEU A 502 -6.74 3.27 -9.78
C LEU A 502 -6.68 4.35 -10.87
N VAL A 503 -6.43 5.60 -10.51
CA VAL A 503 -6.18 6.70 -11.46
C VAL A 503 -5.03 6.35 -12.42
N TYR A 504 -3.94 5.81 -11.88
CA TYR A 504 -2.82 5.39 -12.72
C TYR A 504 -3.18 4.22 -13.65
N LEU A 505 -3.88 3.19 -13.15
CA LEU A 505 -4.30 2.04 -13.95
C LEU A 505 -5.24 2.45 -15.08
N GLU A 506 -6.16 3.37 -14.82
CA GLU A 506 -7.07 3.93 -15.83
C GLU A 506 -6.30 4.69 -16.91
N ALA A 507 -5.38 5.58 -16.51
CA ALA A 507 -4.54 6.30 -17.45
C ALA A 507 -3.69 5.36 -18.32
N LEU A 508 -3.24 4.20 -17.80
CA LEU A 508 -2.53 3.18 -18.56
C LEU A 508 -3.40 2.52 -19.64
N VAL A 509 -4.67 2.24 -19.35
CA VAL A 509 -5.62 1.69 -20.34
C VAL A 509 -5.80 2.68 -21.48
N ILE A 510 -6.00 3.96 -21.17
CA ILE A 510 -6.12 5.01 -22.19
C ILE A 510 -4.81 5.19 -22.96
N ALA A 511 -3.66 5.15 -22.30
CA ALA A 511 -2.36 5.18 -22.96
C ALA A 511 -2.20 4.03 -23.98
N ALA A 512 -2.59 2.80 -23.60
CA ALA A 512 -2.52 1.65 -24.48
C ALA A 512 -3.39 1.79 -25.74
N LEU A 513 -4.62 2.26 -25.57
CA LEU A 513 -5.54 2.54 -26.67
C LEU A 513 -5.03 3.67 -27.57
N SER A 514 -4.57 4.77 -26.96
CA SER A 514 -4.02 5.89 -27.70
C SER A 514 -2.80 5.50 -28.54
N VAL A 515 -1.90 4.67 -27.99
CA VAL A 515 -0.77 4.09 -28.77
C VAL A 515 -1.28 3.25 -29.94
N ALA A 516 -2.31 2.42 -29.75
CA ALA A 516 -2.87 1.61 -30.82
C ALA A 516 -3.47 2.49 -31.94
N ILE A 517 -4.21 3.53 -31.60
CA ILE A 517 -4.81 4.48 -32.55
C ILE A 517 -3.71 5.27 -33.28
N SER A 518 -2.69 5.72 -32.57
CA SER A 518 -1.55 6.50 -33.13
C SER A 518 -0.73 5.75 -34.19
N THR A 519 -0.84 4.42 -34.25
CA THR A 519 -0.16 3.66 -35.32
C THR A 519 -0.74 3.92 -36.70
N ARG A 520 -2.00 4.36 -36.80
CA ARG A 520 -2.71 4.55 -38.09
C ARG A 520 -3.22 5.97 -38.29
N LEU A 521 -3.59 6.67 -37.24
CA LEU A 521 -4.25 7.96 -37.31
C LEU A 521 -3.33 9.09 -36.87
N PRO A 522 -3.51 10.29 -37.48
CA PRO A 522 -2.74 11.47 -37.12
C PRO A 522 -3.08 11.98 -35.72
N THR A 523 -2.21 12.81 -35.19
CA THR A 523 -2.26 13.37 -33.84
C THR A 523 -3.63 13.91 -33.44
N LEU A 524 -4.27 14.73 -34.29
CA LEU A 524 -5.58 15.33 -33.99
C LEU A 524 -6.68 14.27 -33.89
N ALA A 525 -6.70 13.31 -34.82
CA ALA A 525 -7.70 12.23 -34.81
C ALA A 525 -7.52 11.32 -33.60
N ASN A 526 -6.27 11.02 -33.21
CA ASN A 526 -5.98 10.26 -31.99
C ASN A 526 -6.53 10.95 -30.75
N PHE A 527 -6.36 12.27 -30.63
CA PHE A 527 -6.90 13.05 -29.51
C PHE A 527 -8.43 12.92 -29.42
N ILE A 528 -9.13 13.17 -30.54
CA ILE A 528 -10.59 13.14 -30.57
C ILE A 528 -11.11 11.75 -30.22
N ILE A 529 -10.54 10.70 -30.81
CA ILE A 529 -11.00 9.32 -30.61
C ILE A 529 -10.67 8.84 -29.20
N SER A 530 -9.45 9.08 -28.70
CA SER A 530 -9.06 8.67 -27.35
C SER A 530 -9.91 9.36 -26.27
N PHE A 531 -10.19 10.64 -26.46
CA PHE A 531 -11.07 11.37 -25.56
C PHE A 531 -12.52 10.89 -25.65
N ALA A 532 -13.03 10.60 -26.85
CA ALA A 532 -14.35 9.99 -27.02
C ALA A 532 -14.44 8.62 -26.34
N ILE A 533 -13.40 7.78 -26.47
CA ILE A 533 -13.33 6.49 -25.78
C ILE A 533 -13.32 6.68 -24.27
N TYR A 534 -12.60 7.66 -23.74
CA TYR A 534 -12.58 7.99 -22.33
C TYR A 534 -13.98 8.34 -21.81
N VAL A 535 -14.68 9.24 -22.48
CA VAL A 535 -16.04 9.65 -22.12
C VAL A 535 -17.03 8.48 -22.25
N LEU A 536 -17.00 7.77 -23.36
CA LEU A 536 -17.89 6.63 -23.59
C LEU A 536 -17.62 5.49 -22.60
N GLY A 537 -16.34 5.25 -22.24
CA GLY A 537 -15.97 4.23 -21.27
C GLY A 537 -16.57 4.46 -19.88
N HIS A 538 -16.71 5.72 -19.46
CA HIS A 538 -17.40 6.08 -18.21
C HIS A 538 -18.93 6.03 -18.36
N LEU A 539 -19.47 6.36 -19.53
CA LEU A 539 -20.91 6.34 -19.77
C LEU A 539 -21.46 4.94 -20.04
N THR A 540 -20.61 3.97 -20.39
CA THR A 540 -21.03 2.61 -20.79
C THR A 540 -21.92 1.93 -19.75
N PRO A 541 -21.63 1.92 -18.43
CA PRO A 541 -22.53 1.30 -17.44
C PRO A 541 -23.91 1.96 -17.39
N LEU A 542 -23.95 3.30 -17.47
CA LEU A 542 -25.18 4.07 -17.50
C LEU A 542 -26.02 3.73 -18.74
N LEU A 543 -25.38 3.62 -19.91
CA LEU A 543 -26.04 3.31 -21.17
C LEU A 543 -26.60 1.87 -21.21
N VAL A 544 -25.89 0.90 -20.62
CA VAL A 544 -26.29 -0.52 -20.69
C VAL A 544 -27.29 -0.88 -19.58
N GLN A 545 -27.16 -0.28 -18.38
CA GLN A 545 -27.97 -0.60 -17.22
C GLN A 545 -29.23 0.26 -17.08
N SER A 546 -29.32 1.37 -17.83
CA SER A 546 -30.47 2.26 -17.71
C SER A 546 -31.74 1.61 -18.28
N GLN A 547 -32.85 1.69 -17.53
CA GLN A 547 -34.18 1.26 -18.00
C GLN A 547 -34.64 2.02 -19.26
N VAL A 548 -34.06 3.19 -19.51
CA VAL A 548 -34.31 3.99 -20.71
C VAL A 548 -33.85 3.27 -21.96
N VAL A 549 -32.71 2.56 -21.90
CA VAL A 549 -32.20 1.77 -23.03
C VAL A 549 -33.01 0.49 -23.21
N ALA A 550 -33.48 -0.12 -22.11
CA ALA A 550 -34.30 -1.35 -22.17
C ALA A 550 -35.63 -1.14 -22.94
N ASN A 551 -36.13 0.09 -22.99
CA ASN A 551 -37.37 0.47 -23.68
C ASN A 551 -37.16 1.03 -25.11
N GLN A 552 -35.89 1.02 -25.60
CA GLN A 552 -35.55 1.51 -26.94
C GLN A 552 -35.71 0.42 -28.01
N LEU A 553 -35.64 0.84 -29.27
CA LEU A 553 -35.66 -0.05 -30.42
C LEU A 553 -34.55 -1.11 -30.36
N PRO A 554 -34.82 -2.39 -30.72
CA PRO A 554 -33.83 -3.49 -30.66
C PRO A 554 -32.47 -3.18 -31.28
N PRO A 555 -32.36 -2.45 -32.42
CA PRO A 555 -31.06 -2.06 -32.99
C PRO A 555 -30.24 -1.15 -32.06
N ILE A 556 -30.88 -0.23 -31.36
CA ILE A 556 -30.19 0.71 -30.44
C ILE A 556 -29.57 -0.08 -29.28
N ILE A 557 -30.32 -1.03 -28.73
CA ILE A 557 -29.85 -1.92 -27.66
C ILE A 557 -28.67 -2.77 -28.15
N PHE A 558 -28.77 -3.30 -29.36
CA PHE A 558 -27.70 -4.09 -29.96
C PHE A 558 -26.41 -3.29 -30.13
N PHE A 559 -26.47 -2.09 -30.72
CA PHE A 559 -25.30 -1.22 -30.88
C PHE A 559 -24.74 -0.76 -29.55
N GLY A 560 -25.59 -0.42 -28.58
CA GLY A 560 -25.15 -0.06 -27.23
C GLY A 560 -24.37 -1.18 -26.55
N ARG A 561 -24.86 -2.42 -26.64
CA ARG A 561 -24.17 -3.61 -26.10
C ARG A 561 -22.87 -3.92 -26.86
N LEU A 562 -22.86 -3.75 -28.17
CA LEU A 562 -21.67 -3.94 -28.99
C LEU A 562 -20.57 -2.95 -28.58
N ILE A 563 -20.91 -1.67 -28.46
CA ILE A 563 -19.99 -0.62 -27.98
C ILE A 563 -19.47 -0.97 -26.58
N ALA A 564 -20.35 -1.36 -25.67
CA ALA A 564 -19.99 -1.77 -24.32
C ALA A 564 -19.08 -3.00 -24.25
N THR A 565 -19.13 -3.87 -25.26
CA THR A 565 -18.25 -5.05 -25.33
C THR A 565 -16.86 -4.72 -25.84
N VAL A 566 -16.75 -3.73 -26.74
CA VAL A 566 -15.48 -3.35 -27.38
C VAL A 566 -14.73 -2.30 -26.57
N LEU A 567 -15.45 -1.33 -25.99
CA LEU A 567 -14.83 -0.26 -25.21
C LEU A 567 -14.47 -0.74 -23.79
N PRO A 568 -13.40 -0.17 -23.19
CA PRO A 568 -13.09 -0.46 -21.80
C PRO A 568 -14.18 0.07 -20.88
N VAL A 569 -14.57 -0.70 -19.90
CA VAL A 569 -15.44 -0.23 -18.82
C VAL A 569 -14.55 0.48 -17.81
N LEU A 570 -14.42 1.81 -17.95
CA LEU A 570 -13.53 2.62 -17.10
C LEU A 570 -14.11 2.87 -15.71
N ASP A 571 -15.41 2.70 -15.55
CA ASP A 571 -16.10 2.85 -14.28
C ASP A 571 -15.57 1.90 -13.18
N HIS A 572 -14.95 0.78 -13.56
CA HIS A 572 -14.26 -0.09 -12.60
C HIS A 572 -13.05 0.57 -11.91
N PHE A 573 -12.51 1.64 -12.47
CA PHE A 573 -11.44 2.41 -11.84
C PHE A 573 -11.99 3.60 -11.06
N ASN A 574 -13.24 3.99 -11.30
CA ASN A 574 -13.86 5.17 -10.71
C ASN A 574 -14.54 4.84 -9.37
N ILE A 575 -13.74 4.73 -8.31
CA ILE A 575 -14.23 4.63 -6.93
C ILE A 575 -13.93 5.90 -6.13
N GLN A 576 -13.72 7.03 -6.83
CA GLN A 576 -13.30 8.29 -6.21
C GLN A 576 -14.28 8.75 -5.13
N ALA A 577 -15.59 8.68 -5.40
CA ALA A 577 -16.63 9.02 -4.42
C ALA A 577 -16.59 8.12 -3.17
N SER A 578 -16.33 6.82 -3.32
CA SER A 578 -16.20 5.88 -2.19
C SER A 578 -14.95 6.16 -1.36
N VAL A 579 -13.82 6.44 -2.04
CA VAL A 579 -12.56 6.83 -1.39
C VAL A 579 -12.70 8.17 -0.68
N ALA A 580 -13.36 9.13 -1.30
CA ALA A 580 -13.64 10.43 -0.70
C ALA A 580 -14.52 10.30 0.56
N ALA A 581 -15.52 9.41 0.53
CA ALA A 581 -16.36 9.10 1.68
C ALA A 581 -15.65 8.32 2.80
N GLY A 582 -14.37 7.96 2.63
CA GLY A 582 -13.59 7.24 3.63
C GLY A 582 -13.87 5.75 3.72
N VAL A 583 -14.49 5.15 2.71
CA VAL A 583 -14.75 3.70 2.65
C VAL A 583 -13.44 2.96 2.39
N ASN A 584 -13.16 1.94 3.19
CA ASN A 584 -11.96 1.12 2.99
C ASN A 584 -12.08 0.28 1.73
N VAL A 585 -11.16 0.47 0.79
CA VAL A 585 -11.09 -0.29 -0.46
C VAL A 585 -10.38 -1.63 -0.20
N PRO A 586 -11.02 -2.78 -0.47
CA PRO A 586 -10.38 -4.07 -0.31
C PRO A 586 -9.18 -4.22 -1.27
N THR A 587 -8.07 -4.77 -0.77
CA THR A 587 -6.88 -5.04 -1.62
C THR A 587 -7.17 -5.99 -2.78
N VAL A 588 -8.13 -6.90 -2.60
CA VAL A 588 -8.61 -7.81 -3.66
C VAL A 588 -9.21 -7.02 -4.84
N TYR A 589 -9.91 -5.92 -4.57
CA TYR A 589 -10.44 -5.06 -5.62
C TYR A 589 -9.33 -4.44 -6.47
N LEU A 590 -8.28 -3.90 -5.81
CA LEU A 590 -7.12 -3.35 -6.51
C LEU A 590 -6.41 -4.39 -7.37
N LEU A 591 -6.31 -5.63 -6.86
CA LEU A 591 -5.71 -6.73 -7.62
C LEU A 591 -6.51 -7.06 -8.88
N TRP A 592 -7.85 -7.15 -8.79
CA TRP A 592 -8.70 -7.39 -9.96
C TRP A 592 -8.65 -6.23 -10.96
N SER A 593 -8.60 -4.99 -10.48
CA SER A 593 -8.44 -3.80 -11.33
C SER A 593 -7.09 -3.83 -12.06
N LEU A 594 -6.01 -4.26 -11.39
CA LEU A 594 -4.70 -4.46 -12.01
C LEU A 594 -4.73 -5.55 -13.10
N VAL A 595 -5.39 -6.69 -12.82
CA VAL A 595 -5.55 -7.78 -13.80
C VAL A 595 -6.35 -7.29 -15.01
N TYR A 596 -7.44 -6.56 -14.79
CA TYR A 596 -8.23 -5.96 -15.87
C TYR A 596 -7.39 -4.99 -16.72
N CYS A 597 -6.66 -4.07 -16.09
CA CYS A 597 -5.77 -3.15 -16.77
C CYS A 597 -4.70 -3.90 -17.61
N ALA A 598 -4.07 -4.93 -17.03
CA ALA A 598 -3.04 -5.70 -17.73
C ALA A 598 -3.61 -6.47 -18.94
N LEU A 599 -4.76 -7.10 -18.80
CA LEU A 599 -5.42 -7.82 -19.89
C LEU A 599 -5.85 -6.87 -21.01
N TYR A 600 -6.52 -5.78 -20.67
CA TYR A 600 -7.01 -4.82 -21.66
C TYR A 600 -5.84 -4.13 -22.38
N SER A 601 -4.83 -3.68 -21.64
CA SER A 601 -3.62 -3.09 -22.25
C SER A 601 -2.88 -4.09 -23.15
N THR A 602 -2.85 -5.37 -22.79
CA THR A 602 -2.27 -6.41 -23.64
C THR A 602 -3.03 -6.57 -24.96
N VAL A 603 -4.38 -6.60 -24.91
CA VAL A 603 -5.22 -6.65 -26.13
C VAL A 603 -5.00 -5.41 -26.99
N ALA A 604 -4.98 -4.20 -26.39
CA ALA A 604 -4.72 -2.96 -27.10
C ALA A 604 -3.31 -2.95 -27.74
N MET A 605 -2.30 -3.48 -27.05
CA MET A 605 -0.95 -3.60 -27.60
C MET A 605 -0.85 -4.64 -28.73
N LEU A 606 -1.55 -5.76 -28.63
CA LEU A 606 -1.65 -6.72 -29.73
C LEU A 606 -2.31 -6.09 -30.96
N LEU A 607 -3.38 -5.32 -30.75
CA LEU A 607 -4.00 -4.53 -31.84
C LEU A 607 -3.01 -3.51 -32.42
N ALA A 608 -2.27 -2.79 -31.59
CA ALA A 608 -1.25 -1.84 -32.04
C ALA A 608 -0.19 -2.52 -32.90
N LEU A 609 0.26 -3.72 -32.52
CA LEU A 609 1.26 -4.49 -33.26
C LEU A 609 0.73 -4.94 -34.63
N THR A 610 -0.50 -5.47 -34.70
CA THR A 610 -1.09 -5.87 -36.00
C THR A 610 -1.31 -4.67 -36.90
N LEU A 611 -1.83 -3.56 -36.41
CA LEU A 611 -2.02 -2.34 -37.16
C LEU A 611 -0.70 -1.75 -37.67
N PHE A 612 0.38 -1.87 -36.90
CA PHE A 612 1.70 -1.36 -37.29
C PHE A 612 2.46 -2.29 -38.23
N GLU A 613 2.23 -3.63 -38.14
CA GLU A 613 2.89 -4.62 -39.00
C GLU A 613 2.48 -4.46 -40.47
N ASP A 614 1.20 -4.15 -40.73
CA ASP A 614 0.62 -3.97 -42.06
C ASP A 614 0.85 -2.55 -42.64
N ARG A 615 1.59 -1.69 -41.97
CA ARG A 615 1.85 -0.33 -42.45
C ARG A 615 3.13 -0.29 -43.26
N ASP A 616 3.02 0.15 -44.54
CA ASP A 616 4.17 0.50 -45.36
C ASP A 616 4.82 1.77 -44.78
N LEU A 617 6.06 1.66 -44.36
CA LEU A 617 6.84 2.77 -43.80
C LEU A 617 7.72 3.46 -44.86
N ALA A 618 7.67 2.97 -46.13
CA ALA A 618 8.48 3.48 -47.25
C ALA A 618 7.96 4.79 -47.84
#